data_a2bbeb12bafe3b42049c6c95bcdf813d
#
_entry.id   a2bbeb12bafe3b42049c6c95bcdf813d
#
_cell.length_a   1.000
_cell.length_b   1.000
_cell.length_c   1.000
_cell.angle_alpha   90.00
_cell.angle_beta   90.00
_cell.angle_gamma   90.00
#
_symmetry.space_group_name_H-M   'P 1'
#
loop_
_entity.id
_entity.type
_entity.pdbx_description
1 polymer ?
#
loop_
_entity_poly.entity_id
_entity_poly.type
_entity_poly.pdbx_seq_one_letter_code
_entity_poly.pdbx_strand_id
1 'polypeptide(L)'
;MCISNYNSDVIARNVKQLGNGVIEVRRYNDGHIRADLSWVWFLCTIGFMFYDYFTTQSIFHDIQWAVDPMIRIEHVFHSYEDPQNSGYTYAGSSFNEFKKEMLELHNYRRYWGAFYILFLLFWFFMVISPKWRPVRFDAKRRLVYFWSWGQLYIMHYPKSVQRDREQLLSFLSPEFFTPWIRPKHFGSLVFNIPHENPNKRSRCVPLGIYRPACEYQNHALLNFILDYLGSENPDEEYGKFFKKEKRITSDYFNWFYQFSLFPQIGYNEKKTEARIQAWLAKNSMQ
;
A
#
# COMPACT_ATOMS: atom_id res chain seq x y z
N MET A 1 -16.37 32.88 -11.80
CA MET A 1 -16.24 31.45 -11.53
C MET A 1 -16.79 31.17 -10.13
N CYS A 2 -17.90 30.45 -9.97
CA CYS A 2 -18.37 30.07 -8.65
C CYS A 2 -17.38 29.05 -8.09
N ILE A 3 -16.62 29.42 -7.06
CA ILE A 3 -15.82 28.45 -6.28
C ILE A 3 -16.82 27.48 -5.68
N SER A 4 -16.91 26.28 -6.24
CA SER A 4 -17.74 25.22 -5.70
C SER A 4 -17.37 25.01 -4.24
N ASN A 5 -18.36 24.92 -3.35
CA ASN A 5 -18.13 24.65 -1.93
C ASN A 5 -17.66 23.20 -1.76
N TYR A 6 -16.34 22.99 -1.91
CA TYR A 6 -15.73 21.71 -1.62
C TYR A 6 -15.77 21.44 -0.13
N ASN A 7 -15.99 20.19 0.21
CA ASN A 7 -15.79 19.76 1.58
C ASN A 7 -14.28 19.72 1.86
N SER A 8 -13.80 20.70 2.67
CA SER A 8 -12.38 20.81 3.06
C SER A 8 -11.86 19.52 3.69
N ASP A 9 -12.71 18.79 4.40
CA ASP A 9 -12.37 17.53 5.03
C ASP A 9 -11.99 16.45 4.02
N VAL A 10 -12.70 16.35 2.90
CA VAL A 10 -12.38 15.39 1.84
C VAL A 10 -11.05 15.77 1.17
N ILE A 11 -10.87 17.06 0.87
CA ILE A 11 -9.67 17.53 0.16
C ILE A 11 -8.44 17.43 1.04
N ALA A 12 -8.47 18.00 2.26
CA ALA A 12 -7.32 18.00 3.17
C ALA A 12 -6.83 16.61 3.59
N ARG A 13 -7.69 15.58 3.50
CA ARG A 13 -7.32 14.19 3.82
C ARG A 13 -6.68 13.45 2.65
N ASN A 14 -7.03 13.81 1.42
CA ASN A 14 -6.56 13.14 0.21
C ASN A 14 -5.42 13.89 -0.50
N VAL A 15 -5.37 15.22 -0.34
CA VAL A 15 -4.49 16.11 -1.09
C VAL A 15 -3.56 16.85 -0.14
N LYS A 16 -2.30 16.97 -0.53
CA LYS A 16 -1.28 17.78 0.16
C LYS A 16 -0.81 18.89 -0.76
N GLN A 17 -0.91 20.14 -0.33
CA GLN A 17 -0.31 21.28 -1.02
C GLN A 17 1.20 21.31 -0.79
N LEU A 18 1.96 21.52 -1.85
CA LEU A 18 3.41 21.74 -1.79
C LEU A 18 3.80 23.19 -2.00
N GLY A 19 2.89 24.03 -2.48
CA GLY A 19 3.12 25.40 -2.93
C GLY A 19 3.55 25.47 -4.41
N ASN A 20 3.69 26.70 -4.92
CA ASN A 20 4.04 26.95 -6.31
C ASN A 20 3.06 26.35 -7.35
N GLY A 21 1.79 26.18 -7.00
CA GLY A 21 0.79 25.57 -7.86
C GLY A 21 0.91 24.06 -7.97
N VAL A 22 1.58 23.41 -7.02
CA VAL A 22 1.77 21.94 -7.02
C VAL A 22 1.01 21.31 -5.86
N ILE A 23 0.23 20.28 -6.17
CA ILE A 23 -0.43 19.41 -5.18
C ILE A 23 0.01 17.95 -5.36
N GLU A 24 0.02 17.23 -4.25
CA GLU A 24 0.21 15.78 -4.20
C GLU A 24 -1.09 15.09 -3.82
N VAL A 25 -1.51 14.13 -4.63
CA VAL A 25 -2.65 13.26 -4.34
C VAL A 25 -2.14 11.86 -4.06
N ARG A 26 -2.50 11.30 -2.92
CA ARG A 26 -2.05 9.97 -2.50
C ARG A 26 -2.74 8.87 -3.32
N ARG A 27 -2.01 7.77 -3.53
CA ARG A 27 -2.48 6.66 -4.34
C ARG A 27 -3.40 5.73 -3.54
N TYR A 28 -4.54 5.38 -4.13
CA TYR A 28 -5.54 4.51 -3.50
C TYR A 28 -5.00 3.11 -3.15
N ASN A 29 -4.11 2.55 -3.98
CA ASN A 29 -3.53 1.22 -3.76
C ASN A 29 -2.87 1.06 -2.39
N ASP A 30 -2.29 2.13 -1.85
CA ASP A 30 -1.69 2.08 -0.51
C ASP A 30 -2.74 1.78 0.57
N GLY A 31 -3.92 2.42 0.49
CA GLY A 31 -4.98 2.21 1.46
C GLY A 31 -5.68 0.86 1.27
N HIS A 32 -5.95 0.49 0.01
CA HIS A 32 -6.69 -0.73 -0.30
C HIS A 32 -5.89 -2.01 0.00
N ILE A 33 -4.67 -2.13 -0.53
CA ILE A 33 -3.84 -3.33 -0.32
C ILE A 33 -3.50 -3.50 1.16
N ARG A 34 -3.15 -2.42 1.87
CA ARG A 34 -2.83 -2.51 3.29
C ARG A 34 -4.04 -2.83 4.15
N ALA A 35 -5.16 -2.14 3.94
CA ALA A 35 -6.33 -2.28 4.79
C ALA A 35 -7.10 -3.58 4.53
N ASP A 36 -7.41 -3.87 3.26
CA ASP A 36 -8.33 -4.95 2.93
C ASP A 36 -7.62 -6.30 2.80
N LEU A 37 -6.35 -6.30 2.44
CA LEU A 37 -5.62 -7.55 2.20
C LEU A 37 -4.58 -7.80 3.29
N SER A 38 -3.59 -6.90 3.42
CA SER A 38 -2.44 -7.17 4.28
C SER A 38 -2.79 -7.23 5.76
N TRP A 39 -3.61 -6.30 6.26
CA TRP A 39 -4.04 -6.31 7.66
C TRP A 39 -4.93 -7.51 8.00
N VAL A 40 -5.91 -7.82 7.12
CA VAL A 40 -6.80 -8.96 7.36
C VAL A 40 -6.01 -10.26 7.42
N TRP A 41 -5.16 -10.50 6.41
CA TRP A 41 -4.34 -11.71 6.39
C TRP A 41 -3.32 -11.78 7.52
N PHE A 42 -2.69 -10.67 7.87
CA PHE A 42 -1.75 -10.63 9.01
C PHE A 42 -2.44 -10.96 10.33
N LEU A 43 -3.59 -10.32 10.62
CA LEU A 43 -4.35 -10.58 11.83
C LEU A 43 -4.95 -12.00 11.86
N CYS A 44 -5.45 -12.51 10.72
CA CYS A 44 -5.92 -13.89 10.61
C CYS A 44 -4.78 -14.89 10.85
N THR A 45 -3.59 -14.64 10.31
CA THR A 45 -2.42 -15.50 10.53
C THR A 45 -2.02 -15.52 12.00
N ILE A 46 -1.93 -14.35 12.64
CA ILE A 46 -1.64 -14.26 14.07
C ILE A 46 -2.72 -14.98 14.88
N GLY A 47 -4.00 -14.70 14.61
CA GLY A 47 -5.12 -15.32 15.32
C GLY A 47 -5.12 -16.84 15.20
N PHE A 48 -4.81 -17.36 14.01
CA PHE A 48 -4.68 -18.79 13.77
C PHE A 48 -3.49 -19.41 14.52
N MET A 49 -2.34 -18.73 14.56
CA MET A 49 -1.17 -19.18 15.33
C MET A 49 -1.45 -19.17 16.83
N PHE A 50 -2.18 -18.16 17.34
CA PHE A 50 -2.63 -18.14 18.73
C PHE A 50 -3.58 -19.29 19.05
N TYR A 51 -4.58 -19.52 18.19
CA TYR A 51 -5.51 -20.63 18.36
C TYR A 51 -4.77 -21.97 18.41
N ASP A 52 -3.84 -22.22 17.46
CA ASP A 52 -3.02 -23.44 17.46
C ASP A 52 -2.20 -23.57 18.72
N TYR A 53 -1.60 -22.49 19.23
CA TYR A 53 -0.79 -22.52 20.44
C TYR A 53 -1.58 -23.01 21.67
N PHE A 54 -2.85 -22.61 21.80
CA PHE A 54 -3.71 -23.01 22.92
C PHE A 54 -4.43 -24.35 22.71
N THR A 55 -4.41 -24.90 21.50
CA THR A 55 -5.13 -26.16 21.20
C THR A 55 -4.18 -27.28 20.83
N THR A 56 -3.71 -27.30 19.61
CA THR A 56 -2.95 -28.43 19.04
C THR A 56 -1.45 -28.27 19.14
N GLN A 57 -0.95 -27.05 19.24
CA GLN A 57 0.47 -26.67 19.23
C GLN A 57 1.24 -27.18 18.00
N SER A 58 0.52 -27.56 16.93
CA SER A 58 1.12 -28.19 15.76
C SER A 58 2.05 -27.23 15.02
N ILE A 59 1.58 -26.00 14.75
CA ILE A 59 2.38 -24.95 14.09
C ILE A 59 3.57 -24.57 14.96
N PHE A 60 3.36 -24.44 16.26
CA PHE A 60 4.42 -24.11 17.22
C PHE A 60 5.52 -25.16 17.20
N HIS A 61 5.14 -26.45 17.19
CA HIS A 61 6.10 -27.55 17.08
C HIS A 61 6.84 -27.55 15.76
N ASP A 62 6.16 -27.29 14.64
CA ASP A 62 6.81 -27.21 13.33
C ASP A 62 7.80 -26.02 13.27
N ILE A 63 7.46 -24.89 13.88
CA ILE A 63 8.37 -23.74 14.02
C ILE A 63 9.59 -24.11 14.87
N GLN A 64 9.41 -24.80 16.00
CA GLN A 64 10.53 -25.29 16.81
C GLN A 64 11.44 -26.21 15.99
N TRP A 65 10.87 -27.13 15.20
CA TRP A 65 11.64 -28.01 14.30
C TRP A 65 12.44 -27.22 13.24
N ALA A 66 11.92 -26.09 12.77
CA ALA A 66 12.61 -25.25 11.78
C ALA A 66 13.76 -24.44 12.39
N VAL A 67 13.58 -23.95 13.65
CA VAL A 67 14.56 -23.08 14.32
C VAL A 67 15.62 -23.91 15.02
N ASP A 68 15.23 -24.81 15.89
CA ASP A 68 16.10 -25.72 16.61
C ASP A 68 15.40 -27.07 16.88
N PRO A 69 15.65 -28.08 16.08
CA PRO A 69 15.06 -29.39 16.27
C PRO A 69 15.54 -30.09 17.54
N MET A 70 16.71 -29.70 18.08
CA MET A 70 17.28 -30.35 19.27
C MET A 70 16.43 -30.14 20.50
N ILE A 71 15.89 -28.93 20.70
CA ILE A 71 14.99 -28.62 21.82
C ILE A 71 13.83 -29.63 21.88
N ARG A 72 13.26 -29.93 20.71
CA ARG A 72 12.13 -30.85 20.64
C ARG A 72 12.53 -32.30 20.82
N ILE A 73 13.65 -32.72 20.23
CA ILE A 73 14.17 -34.08 20.35
C ILE A 73 14.51 -34.37 21.80
N GLU A 74 15.19 -33.48 22.49
CA GLU A 74 15.53 -33.59 23.91
C GLU A 74 14.28 -33.67 24.77
N HIS A 75 13.31 -32.80 24.56
CA HIS A 75 12.04 -32.81 25.30
C HIS A 75 11.29 -34.12 25.13
N VAL A 76 11.19 -34.64 23.91
CA VAL A 76 10.53 -35.92 23.65
C VAL A 76 11.33 -37.08 24.25
N PHE A 77 12.66 -37.10 24.12
CA PHE A 77 13.51 -38.14 24.69
C PHE A 77 13.35 -38.21 26.21
N HIS A 78 13.45 -37.07 26.91
CA HIS A 78 13.25 -37.02 28.37
C HIS A 78 11.83 -37.41 28.80
N SER A 79 10.80 -37.13 27.98
CA SER A 79 9.44 -37.58 28.27
C SER A 79 9.28 -39.09 28.22
N TYR A 80 10.12 -39.81 27.49
CA TYR A 80 10.18 -41.30 27.49
C TYR A 80 11.00 -41.86 28.66
N GLU A 81 11.96 -41.09 29.19
CA GLU A 81 12.75 -41.50 30.38
C GLU A 81 11.95 -41.35 31.67
N ASP A 82 10.89 -40.52 31.71
CA ASP A 82 10.07 -40.32 32.88
C ASP A 82 9.05 -41.46 33.05
N PRO A 83 9.20 -42.40 34.04
CA PRO A 83 8.32 -43.52 34.21
C PRO A 83 6.88 -43.13 34.54
N GLN A 84 6.63 -41.92 35.03
CA GLN A 84 5.29 -41.42 35.41
C GLN A 84 4.46 -40.99 34.20
N ASN A 85 5.13 -40.60 33.09
CA ASN A 85 4.46 -40.06 31.91
C ASN A 85 4.30 -41.07 30.76
N SER A 86 5.04 -42.16 30.75
CA SER A 86 5.00 -43.13 29.64
C SER A 86 4.72 -44.51 30.14
N GLY A 87 3.54 -45.05 29.76
CA GLY A 87 3.32 -46.51 29.79
C GLY A 87 4.21 -47.27 28.80
N TYR A 88 5.16 -46.63 28.17
CA TYR A 88 6.10 -47.17 27.20
C TYR A 88 7.53 -46.80 27.61
N THR A 89 8.26 -47.78 28.09
CA THR A 89 9.72 -47.70 28.21
C THR A 89 10.30 -47.79 26.80
N TYR A 90 11.03 -46.75 26.38
CA TYR A 90 11.82 -46.81 25.16
C TYR A 90 12.97 -47.79 25.38
N ALA A 91 12.80 -49.00 24.88
CA ALA A 91 13.73 -50.08 25.11
C ALA A 91 14.97 -49.90 24.25
N GLY A 92 15.97 -49.21 24.77
CA GLY A 92 17.38 -49.53 24.50
C GLY A 92 18.10 -48.84 23.35
N SER A 93 17.58 -47.78 22.70
CA SER A 93 18.42 -47.02 21.78
C SER A 93 19.15 -45.86 22.48
N SER A 94 20.37 -45.61 22.08
CA SER A 94 21.10 -44.45 22.58
C SER A 94 20.47 -43.14 22.11
N PHE A 95 20.63 -42.06 22.84
CA PHE A 95 20.15 -40.72 22.45
C PHE A 95 20.54 -40.38 20.99
N ASN A 96 21.73 -40.79 20.55
CA ASN A 96 22.20 -40.50 19.20
C ASN A 96 21.42 -41.28 18.11
N GLU A 97 20.99 -42.51 18.37
CA GLU A 97 20.17 -43.29 17.48
C GLU A 97 18.74 -42.72 17.41
N PHE A 98 18.15 -42.42 18.57
CA PHE A 98 16.87 -41.75 18.68
C PHE A 98 16.86 -40.41 17.91
N LYS A 99 17.88 -39.58 18.12
CA LYS A 99 18.06 -38.32 17.42
C LYS A 99 18.07 -38.50 15.89
N LYS A 100 18.84 -39.46 15.41
CA LYS A 100 18.95 -39.73 13.97
C LYS A 100 17.58 -40.16 13.38
N GLU A 101 16.89 -41.06 14.04
CA GLU A 101 15.57 -41.52 13.63
C GLU A 101 14.54 -40.40 13.62
N MET A 102 14.51 -39.57 14.68
CA MET A 102 13.61 -38.42 14.77
C MET A 102 13.88 -37.37 13.67
N LEU A 103 15.15 -37.11 13.37
CA LEU A 103 15.52 -36.18 12.30
C LEU A 103 15.10 -36.69 10.92
N GLU A 104 15.25 -37.98 10.66
CA GLU A 104 14.81 -38.61 9.40
C GLU A 104 13.27 -38.60 9.27
N LEU A 105 12.57 -39.03 10.31
CA LEU A 105 11.12 -39.18 10.30
C LEU A 105 10.40 -37.82 10.20
N HIS A 106 10.92 -36.80 10.86
CA HIS A 106 10.25 -35.50 10.99
C HIS A 106 10.91 -34.36 10.18
N ASN A 107 11.80 -34.69 9.25
CA ASN A 107 12.49 -33.67 8.43
C ASN A 107 11.51 -32.75 7.67
N TYR A 108 10.35 -33.26 7.23
CA TYR A 108 9.33 -32.46 6.57
C TYR A 108 8.76 -31.33 7.44
N ARG A 109 8.75 -31.47 8.78
CA ARG A 109 8.28 -30.43 9.71
C ARG A 109 9.13 -29.18 9.66
N ARG A 110 10.44 -29.30 9.36
CA ARG A 110 11.35 -28.15 9.17
C ARG A 110 10.88 -27.26 8.02
N TYR A 111 10.42 -27.85 6.93
CA TYR A 111 9.93 -27.11 5.79
C TYR A 111 8.60 -26.39 6.12
N TRP A 112 7.70 -27.05 6.84
CA TRP A 112 6.45 -26.43 7.29
C TRP A 112 6.70 -25.29 8.27
N GLY A 113 7.58 -25.48 9.25
CA GLY A 113 7.94 -24.44 10.20
C GLY A 113 8.60 -23.22 9.51
N ALA A 114 9.52 -23.46 8.57
CA ALA A 114 10.10 -22.40 7.76
C ALA A 114 9.02 -21.67 6.91
N PHE A 115 8.08 -22.42 6.33
CA PHE A 115 6.96 -21.84 5.60
C PHE A 115 6.11 -20.92 6.49
N TYR A 116 5.74 -21.33 7.70
CA TYR A 116 4.94 -20.50 8.62
C TYR A 116 5.69 -19.22 9.02
N ILE A 117 6.99 -19.31 9.31
CA ILE A 117 7.82 -18.13 9.61
C ILE A 117 7.86 -17.17 8.41
N LEU A 118 8.16 -17.67 7.22
CA LEU A 118 8.21 -16.85 6.01
C LEU A 118 6.87 -16.23 5.66
N PHE A 119 5.77 -16.98 5.84
CA PHE A 119 4.41 -16.51 5.59
C PHE A 119 4.03 -15.35 6.53
N LEU A 120 4.33 -15.49 7.84
CA LEU A 120 4.11 -14.43 8.82
C LEU A 120 4.95 -13.20 8.51
N LEU A 121 6.24 -13.39 8.22
CA LEU A 121 7.16 -12.30 7.86
C LEU A 121 6.73 -11.58 6.58
N PHE A 122 6.22 -12.31 5.58
CA PHE A 122 5.72 -11.72 4.35
C PHE A 122 4.54 -10.77 4.62
N TRP A 123 3.53 -11.20 5.37
CA TRP A 123 2.38 -10.34 5.69
C TRP A 123 2.78 -9.18 6.60
N PHE A 124 3.65 -9.42 7.56
CA PHE A 124 4.21 -8.36 8.39
C PHE A 124 4.92 -7.31 7.54
N PHE A 125 5.78 -7.73 6.63
CA PHE A 125 6.46 -6.82 5.71
C PHE A 125 5.48 -6.02 4.84
N MET A 126 4.43 -6.66 4.33
CA MET A 126 3.39 -5.98 3.54
C MET A 126 2.68 -4.89 4.35
N VAL A 127 2.38 -5.14 5.63
CA VAL A 127 1.76 -4.16 6.53
C VAL A 127 2.67 -2.97 6.81
N ILE A 128 3.95 -3.21 7.09
CA ILE A 128 4.90 -2.16 7.50
C ILE A 128 5.62 -1.48 6.34
N SER A 129 5.51 -2.01 5.12
CA SER A 129 6.23 -1.48 3.95
C SER A 129 5.96 0.01 3.71
N PRO A 130 6.89 0.77 3.10
CA PRO A 130 6.73 2.20 2.88
C PRO A 130 5.58 2.49 1.90
N LYS A 131 4.95 3.64 2.06
CA LYS A 131 3.89 4.11 1.15
C LYS A 131 4.47 4.53 -0.20
N TRP A 132 3.71 4.28 -1.25
CA TRP A 132 4.09 4.66 -2.61
C TRP A 132 4.14 6.19 -2.77
N ARG A 133 4.97 6.65 -3.73
CA ARG A 133 5.00 8.07 -4.10
C ARG A 133 3.63 8.54 -4.59
N PRO A 134 3.15 9.70 -4.11
CA PRO A 134 1.89 10.28 -4.58
C PRO A 134 1.97 10.72 -6.04
N VAL A 135 0.84 11.01 -6.65
CA VAL A 135 0.77 11.67 -7.95
C VAL A 135 0.84 13.18 -7.73
N ARG A 136 1.66 13.86 -8.50
CA ARG A 136 1.78 15.33 -8.49
C ARG A 136 1.04 15.94 -9.65
N PHE A 137 0.32 17.00 -9.34
CA PHE A 137 -0.38 17.84 -10.27
C PHE A 137 0.22 19.25 -10.16
N ASP A 138 0.81 19.75 -11.24
CA ASP A 138 1.46 21.04 -11.34
C ASP A 138 0.67 21.93 -12.29
N ALA A 139 -0.12 22.85 -11.73
CA ALA A 139 -0.97 23.73 -12.50
C ALA A 139 -0.16 24.77 -13.29
N LYS A 140 0.95 25.28 -12.73
CA LYS A 140 1.78 26.32 -13.39
C LYS A 140 2.51 25.78 -14.61
N ARG A 141 3.08 24.57 -14.51
CA ARG A 141 3.79 23.92 -15.61
C ARG A 141 2.86 23.05 -16.47
N ARG A 142 1.60 22.88 -16.05
CA ARG A 142 0.59 22.06 -16.72
C ARG A 142 1.04 20.61 -16.88
N LEU A 143 1.58 20.06 -15.79
CA LEU A 143 2.13 18.70 -15.74
C LEU A 143 1.37 17.85 -14.73
N VAL A 144 1.17 16.58 -15.10
CA VAL A 144 0.75 15.54 -14.17
C VAL A 144 1.80 14.45 -14.21
N TYR A 145 2.37 14.09 -13.07
CA TYR A 145 3.48 13.13 -13.04
C TYR A 145 3.59 12.33 -11.75
N PHE A 146 4.20 11.17 -11.86
CA PHE A 146 4.58 10.34 -10.71
C PHE A 146 5.69 9.36 -11.05
N TRP A 147 6.37 8.88 -10.00
CA TRP A 147 7.36 7.80 -10.12
C TRP A 147 6.77 6.46 -9.73
N SER A 148 7.10 5.43 -10.51
CA SER A 148 6.79 4.05 -10.18
C SER A 148 7.93 3.13 -10.61
N TRP A 149 8.45 2.31 -9.68
CA TRP A 149 9.54 1.38 -9.96
C TRP A 149 10.75 2.02 -10.67
N GLY A 150 11.14 3.22 -10.25
CA GLY A 150 12.25 3.96 -10.83
C GLY A 150 11.99 4.57 -12.23
N GLN A 151 10.77 4.47 -12.74
CA GLN A 151 10.35 5.06 -14.02
C GLN A 151 9.45 6.27 -13.79
N LEU A 152 9.62 7.30 -14.63
CA LEU A 152 8.81 8.51 -14.61
C LEU A 152 7.62 8.34 -15.56
N TYR A 153 6.43 8.62 -15.07
CA TYR A 153 5.20 8.75 -15.83
C TYR A 153 4.82 10.22 -15.81
N ILE A 154 4.59 10.80 -16.98
CA ILE A 154 4.40 12.25 -17.11
C ILE A 154 3.51 12.56 -18.31
N MET A 155 2.62 13.53 -18.13
CA MET A 155 1.83 14.11 -19.19
C MET A 155 1.81 15.63 -19.07
N HIS A 156 1.74 16.31 -20.19
CA HIS A 156 1.59 17.76 -20.30
C HIS A 156 0.28 18.08 -21.01
N TYR A 157 -0.53 18.95 -20.45
CA TYR A 157 -1.75 19.42 -21.08
C TYR A 157 -1.58 20.85 -21.60
N PRO A 158 -2.15 21.17 -22.80
CA PRO A 158 -2.01 22.48 -23.43
C PRO A 158 -2.69 23.59 -22.63
N LYS A 159 -2.23 24.82 -22.80
CA LYS A 159 -2.82 26.00 -22.11
C LYS A 159 -4.27 26.24 -22.51
N SER A 160 -4.64 25.92 -23.75
CA SER A 160 -6.01 25.99 -24.23
C SER A 160 -6.97 25.09 -23.46
N VAL A 161 -6.51 23.87 -23.16
CA VAL A 161 -7.28 22.87 -22.39
C VAL A 161 -7.40 23.25 -20.92
N GLN A 162 -6.38 23.91 -20.32
CA GLN A 162 -6.41 24.34 -18.94
C GLN A 162 -7.59 25.28 -18.62
N ARG A 163 -7.99 26.12 -19.55
CA ARG A 163 -9.08 27.09 -19.37
C ARG A 163 -10.49 26.52 -19.51
N ASP A 164 -10.60 25.40 -20.20
CA ASP A 164 -11.85 24.71 -20.43
C ASP A 164 -11.90 23.44 -19.59
N ARG A 165 -12.83 23.41 -18.63
CA ARG A 165 -12.99 22.28 -17.70
C ARG A 165 -13.39 20.99 -18.40
N GLU A 166 -14.27 21.07 -19.40
CA GLU A 166 -14.76 19.89 -20.13
C GLU A 166 -13.64 19.32 -20.98
N GLN A 167 -12.84 20.18 -21.65
CA GLN A 167 -11.66 19.76 -22.37
C GLN A 167 -10.60 19.17 -21.45
N LEU A 168 -10.36 19.76 -20.26
CA LEU A 168 -9.44 19.22 -19.29
C LEU A 168 -9.90 17.85 -18.78
N LEU A 169 -11.19 17.68 -18.53
CA LEU A 169 -11.79 16.40 -18.16
C LEU A 169 -11.56 15.34 -19.24
N SER A 170 -11.84 15.69 -20.49
CA SER A 170 -11.63 14.80 -21.64
C SER A 170 -10.15 14.43 -21.80
N PHE A 171 -9.25 15.42 -21.67
CA PHE A 171 -7.81 15.22 -21.80
C PHE A 171 -7.23 14.30 -20.71
N LEU A 172 -7.63 14.47 -19.46
CA LEU A 172 -7.17 13.65 -18.34
C LEU A 172 -7.82 12.25 -18.34
N SER A 173 -8.94 12.07 -19.06
CA SER A 173 -9.68 10.80 -19.18
C SER A 173 -9.82 10.06 -17.84
N PRO A 174 -10.40 10.69 -16.81
CA PRO A 174 -10.54 10.03 -15.52
C PRO A 174 -11.56 8.90 -15.61
N GLU A 175 -11.25 7.80 -14.93
CA GLU A 175 -12.12 6.64 -14.81
C GLU A 175 -12.39 6.36 -13.33
N PHE A 176 -13.48 5.62 -13.05
CA PHE A 176 -13.77 5.15 -11.71
C PHE A 176 -13.57 3.64 -11.64
N PHE A 177 -12.52 3.23 -10.96
CA PHE A 177 -12.23 1.82 -10.76
C PHE A 177 -13.03 1.26 -9.60
N THR A 178 -13.89 0.28 -9.88
CA THR A 178 -14.62 -0.47 -8.87
C THR A 178 -14.05 -1.88 -8.79
N PRO A 179 -13.55 -2.33 -7.64
CA PRO A 179 -13.27 -3.75 -7.44
C PRO A 179 -14.56 -4.55 -7.59
N TRP A 180 -14.50 -5.69 -8.27
CA TRP A 180 -15.67 -6.55 -8.56
C TRP A 180 -16.43 -7.05 -7.31
N ILE A 181 -15.83 -6.95 -6.14
CA ILE A 181 -16.42 -7.35 -4.85
C ILE A 181 -17.23 -6.21 -4.20
N ARG A 182 -17.19 -4.98 -4.75
CA ARG A 182 -17.84 -3.81 -4.16
C ARG A 182 -18.85 -3.17 -5.11
N PRO A 183 -19.92 -2.58 -4.57
CA PRO A 183 -20.86 -1.79 -5.38
C PRO A 183 -20.11 -0.70 -6.17
N LYS A 184 -20.63 -0.35 -7.36
CA LYS A 184 -20.04 0.67 -8.26
C LYS A 184 -19.74 2.01 -7.57
N HIS A 185 -20.49 2.36 -6.53
CA HIS A 185 -20.35 3.60 -5.75
C HIS A 185 -19.09 3.68 -4.86
N PHE A 186 -18.32 2.59 -4.72
CA PHE A 186 -17.11 2.53 -3.89
C PHE A 186 -15.81 2.46 -4.71
N GLY A 187 -15.85 2.87 -5.96
CA GLY A 187 -14.68 2.92 -6.82
C GLY A 187 -13.69 4.02 -6.44
N SER A 188 -12.43 3.86 -6.81
CA SER A 188 -11.44 4.93 -6.72
C SER A 188 -11.37 5.71 -8.02
N LEU A 189 -11.03 7.00 -7.93
CA LEU A 189 -10.68 7.80 -9.09
C LEU A 189 -9.38 7.29 -9.71
N VAL A 190 -9.36 7.06 -11.02
CA VAL A 190 -8.19 6.54 -11.75
C VAL A 190 -7.79 7.50 -12.86
N PHE A 191 -6.51 7.81 -12.95
CA PHE A 191 -5.92 8.50 -14.09
C PHE A 191 -5.00 7.56 -14.85
N ASN A 192 -5.06 7.63 -16.18
CA ASN A 192 -4.14 6.91 -17.05
C ASN A 192 -3.02 7.86 -17.48
N ILE A 193 -1.82 7.70 -16.91
CA ILE A 193 -0.69 8.59 -17.14
C ILE A 193 0.35 7.88 -18.01
N PRO A 194 0.74 8.47 -19.16
CA PRO A 194 1.70 7.89 -20.08
C PRO A 194 3.10 7.84 -19.46
N HIS A 195 3.90 6.90 -19.92
CA HIS A 195 5.32 6.82 -19.58
C HIS A 195 6.09 7.96 -20.29
N GLU A 196 7.19 8.46 -19.68
CA GLU A 196 8.08 9.45 -20.33
C GLU A 196 8.59 9.04 -21.72
N ASN A 197 8.70 7.73 -21.97
CA ASN A 197 8.99 7.17 -23.29
C ASN A 197 7.68 6.68 -23.92
N PRO A 198 7.26 7.25 -25.08
CA PRO A 198 5.99 6.91 -25.74
C PRO A 198 5.90 5.45 -26.18
N ASN A 199 7.04 4.76 -26.37
CA ASN A 199 7.06 3.33 -26.73
C ASN A 199 6.71 2.40 -25.57
N LYS A 200 6.60 2.90 -24.34
CA LYS A 200 6.20 2.12 -23.16
C LYS A 200 4.74 2.36 -22.82
N ARG A 201 4.14 1.35 -22.19
CA ARG A 201 2.72 1.41 -21.79
C ARG A 201 2.48 2.48 -20.74
N SER A 202 1.36 3.16 -20.85
CA SER A 202 0.80 4.02 -19.84
C SER A 202 0.44 3.21 -18.58
N ARG A 203 0.25 3.90 -17.47
CA ARG A 203 -0.11 3.28 -16.20
C ARG A 203 -1.35 3.93 -15.61
N CYS A 204 -2.34 3.10 -15.32
CA CYS A 204 -3.51 3.49 -14.56
C CYS A 204 -3.13 3.63 -13.07
N VAL A 205 -3.46 4.78 -12.49
CA VAL A 205 -3.13 5.10 -11.11
C VAL A 205 -4.39 5.49 -10.35
N PRO A 206 -4.85 4.63 -9.44
CA PRO A 206 -5.97 4.96 -8.59
C PRO A 206 -5.56 5.97 -7.51
N LEU A 207 -6.41 6.96 -7.27
CA LEU A 207 -6.18 8.10 -6.38
C LEU A 207 -7.15 8.12 -5.21
N GLY A 208 -6.74 8.79 -4.14
CA GLY A 208 -7.53 8.94 -2.92
C GLY A 208 -7.38 7.74 -1.99
N ILE A 209 -7.12 8.01 -0.71
CA ILE A 209 -6.83 6.96 0.27
C ILE A 209 -7.78 6.99 1.46
N TYR A 210 -8.57 8.06 1.59
CA TYR A 210 -9.40 8.23 2.76
C TYR A 210 -10.65 7.35 2.68
N ARG A 211 -10.93 6.62 3.72
CA ARG A 211 -12.09 5.72 3.79
C ARG A 211 -13.20 6.31 4.66
N PRO A 212 -14.42 5.98 4.33
CA PRO A 212 -14.88 5.16 3.20
C PRO A 212 -14.73 5.89 1.86
N ALA A 213 -14.10 5.26 0.87
CA ALA A 213 -14.08 5.76 -0.49
C ALA A 213 -15.50 5.57 -1.08
N CYS A 214 -16.14 6.66 -1.43
CA CYS A 214 -17.49 6.67 -2.03
C CYS A 214 -17.49 7.57 -3.27
N GLU A 215 -18.51 7.42 -4.07
CA GLU A 215 -18.69 8.18 -5.32
C GLU A 215 -18.60 9.69 -5.08
N TYR A 216 -19.24 10.17 -4.02
CA TYR A 216 -19.20 11.58 -3.63
C TYR A 216 -17.77 12.09 -3.39
N GLN A 217 -16.96 11.35 -2.64
CA GLN A 217 -15.56 11.74 -2.41
C GLN A 217 -14.75 11.76 -3.69
N ASN A 218 -14.96 10.78 -4.57
CA ASN A 218 -14.22 10.67 -5.81
C ASN A 218 -14.59 11.78 -6.78
N HIS A 219 -15.86 12.13 -6.86
CA HIS A 219 -16.32 13.30 -7.64
C HIS A 219 -15.82 14.61 -7.04
N ALA A 220 -15.86 14.78 -5.72
CA ALA A 220 -15.32 15.95 -5.05
C ALA A 220 -13.81 16.10 -5.30
N LEU A 221 -13.05 15.00 -5.23
CA LEU A 221 -11.62 14.98 -5.51
C LEU A 221 -11.31 15.29 -6.98
N LEU A 222 -12.05 14.69 -7.93
CA LEU A 222 -11.93 14.96 -9.35
C LEU A 222 -12.20 16.43 -9.67
N ASN A 223 -13.35 16.92 -9.20
CA ASN A 223 -13.75 18.31 -9.43
C ASN A 223 -12.72 19.29 -8.86
N PHE A 224 -12.20 19.02 -7.66
CA PHE A 224 -11.15 19.82 -7.06
C PHE A 224 -9.87 19.84 -7.89
N ILE A 225 -9.42 18.67 -8.36
CA ILE A 225 -8.21 18.58 -9.20
C ILE A 225 -8.40 19.37 -10.49
N LEU A 226 -9.55 19.23 -11.16
CA LEU A 226 -9.84 19.94 -12.41
C LEU A 226 -9.84 21.45 -12.20
N ASP A 227 -10.52 21.93 -11.16
CA ASP A 227 -10.61 23.36 -10.88
C ASP A 227 -9.25 23.93 -10.45
N TYR A 228 -8.47 23.17 -9.66
CA TYR A 228 -7.10 23.55 -9.28
C TYR A 228 -6.18 23.66 -10.49
N LEU A 229 -6.24 22.71 -11.42
CA LEU A 229 -5.44 22.71 -12.64
C LEU A 229 -5.88 23.80 -13.64
N GLY A 230 -7.16 24.17 -13.61
CA GLY A 230 -7.73 25.21 -14.46
C GLY A 230 -7.48 26.64 -13.95
N SER A 231 -7.09 26.82 -12.67
CA SER A 231 -6.88 28.13 -12.07
C SER A 231 -5.53 28.75 -12.47
N GLU A 232 -5.50 30.08 -12.59
CA GLU A 232 -4.27 30.85 -12.80
C GLU A 232 -3.49 31.03 -11.49
N ASN A 233 -4.20 31.17 -10.36
CA ASN A 233 -3.63 31.33 -9.02
C ASN A 233 -4.13 30.26 -8.04
N PRO A 234 -3.82 28.97 -8.29
CA PRO A 234 -4.42 27.87 -7.56
C PRO A 234 -4.10 27.87 -6.06
N ASP A 235 -2.94 28.36 -5.66
CA ASP A 235 -2.54 28.39 -4.24
C ASP A 235 -3.35 29.41 -3.43
N GLU A 236 -3.72 30.55 -4.01
CA GLU A 236 -4.53 31.58 -3.36
C GLU A 236 -6.00 31.19 -3.33
N GLU A 237 -6.54 30.72 -4.45
CA GLU A 237 -7.95 30.39 -4.59
C GLU A 237 -8.35 29.18 -3.76
N TYR A 238 -7.49 28.14 -3.71
CA TYR A 238 -7.80 26.84 -3.10
C TYR A 238 -7.08 26.58 -1.79
N GLY A 239 -6.21 27.46 -1.33
CA GLY A 239 -5.40 27.30 -0.11
C GLY A 239 -6.21 26.98 1.16
N LYS A 240 -7.44 27.50 1.25
CA LYS A 240 -8.35 27.26 2.38
C LYS A 240 -8.77 25.79 2.54
N PHE A 241 -8.80 25.00 1.45
CA PHE A 241 -9.25 23.62 1.45
C PHE A 241 -8.20 22.63 1.95
N PHE A 242 -6.96 23.04 2.13
CA PHE A 242 -5.87 22.17 2.63
C PHE A 242 -5.75 22.16 4.16
N LYS A 243 -6.54 22.97 4.86
CA LYS A 243 -6.59 22.98 6.31
C LYS A 243 -7.50 21.88 6.81
N LYS A 244 -6.94 20.95 7.57
CA LYS A 244 -7.72 19.92 8.25
C LYS A 244 -8.56 20.56 9.36
N GLU A 245 -9.82 20.21 9.40
CA GLU A 245 -10.70 20.47 10.52
C GLU A 245 -10.39 19.54 11.71
N LYS A 246 -11.26 19.49 12.70
CA LYS A 246 -11.10 18.61 13.86
C LYS A 246 -10.97 17.14 13.43
N ARG A 247 -10.13 16.39 14.14
CA ARG A 247 -10.04 14.95 13.94
C ARG A 247 -11.37 14.27 14.26
N ILE A 248 -11.77 13.36 13.40
CA ILE A 248 -12.96 12.52 13.57
C ILE A 248 -12.55 11.07 13.77
N THR A 249 -13.45 10.22 14.27
CA THR A 249 -13.16 8.81 14.57
C THR A 249 -12.60 8.06 13.36
N SER A 250 -13.10 8.34 12.17
CA SER A 250 -12.57 7.71 10.93
C SER A 250 -11.13 8.07 10.61
N ASP A 251 -10.56 9.18 11.13
CA ASP A 251 -9.15 9.51 10.97
C ASP A 251 -8.24 8.50 11.68
N TYR A 252 -8.66 7.97 12.83
CA TYR A 252 -7.93 6.95 13.57
C TYR A 252 -7.95 5.61 12.84
N PHE A 253 -9.11 5.21 12.31
CA PHE A 253 -9.20 4.00 11.48
C PHE A 253 -8.34 4.13 10.20
N ASN A 254 -8.43 5.27 9.52
CA ASN A 254 -7.60 5.52 8.34
C ASN A 254 -6.11 5.55 8.67
N TRP A 255 -5.72 6.09 9.83
CA TRP A 255 -4.34 6.05 10.31
C TRP A 255 -3.88 4.61 10.53
N PHE A 256 -4.66 3.80 11.26
CA PHE A 256 -4.34 2.40 11.54
C PHE A 256 -4.18 1.59 10.24
N TYR A 257 -5.14 1.66 9.35
CA TYR A 257 -5.08 0.93 8.08
C TYR A 257 -3.94 1.37 7.16
N GLN A 258 -3.49 2.60 7.27
CA GLN A 258 -2.39 3.15 6.49
C GLN A 258 -1.08 3.17 7.26
N PHE A 259 -1.04 2.51 8.41
CA PHE A 259 0.17 2.44 9.22
C PHE A 259 1.34 1.86 8.43
N SER A 260 2.52 2.44 8.61
CA SER A 260 3.78 1.99 8.03
C SER A 260 4.89 2.38 9.00
N LEU A 261 5.80 1.46 9.29
CA LEU A 261 6.99 1.76 10.08
C LEU A 261 8.02 2.56 9.29
N PHE A 262 7.99 2.46 7.97
CA PHE A 262 8.89 3.19 7.12
C PHE A 262 8.26 4.49 6.63
N PRO A 263 9.04 5.56 6.47
CA PRO A 263 8.54 6.81 5.93
C PRO A 263 8.01 6.62 4.51
N GLN A 264 7.10 7.49 4.09
CA GLN A 264 6.64 7.51 2.70
C GLN A 264 7.83 7.70 1.77
N ILE A 265 7.89 6.94 0.68
CA ILE A 265 8.89 7.13 -0.37
C ILE A 265 8.65 8.51 -0.99
N GLY A 266 9.54 9.45 -0.68
CA GLY A 266 9.52 10.82 -1.18
C GLY A 266 10.07 10.94 -2.60
N TYR A 267 9.93 12.15 -3.16
CA TYR A 267 10.57 12.53 -4.41
C TYR A 267 12.00 12.97 -4.16
N ASN A 268 12.91 12.49 -5.01
CA ASN A 268 14.21 13.15 -5.14
C ASN A 268 14.01 14.35 -6.09
N GLU A 269 13.86 15.54 -5.53
CA GLU A 269 13.48 16.75 -6.28
C GLU A 269 14.49 17.07 -7.39
N LYS A 270 15.79 16.98 -7.11
CA LYS A 270 16.85 17.25 -8.11
C LYS A 270 16.76 16.29 -9.29
N LYS A 271 16.63 14.99 -9.02
CA LYS A 271 16.50 13.97 -10.06
C LYS A 271 15.21 14.11 -10.85
N THR A 272 14.11 14.42 -10.16
CA THR A 272 12.79 14.57 -10.79
C THR A 272 12.79 15.80 -11.70
N GLU A 273 13.30 16.92 -11.23
CA GLU A 273 13.38 18.15 -12.01
C GLU A 273 14.26 17.97 -13.26
N ALA A 274 15.44 17.39 -13.12
CA ALA A 274 16.32 17.11 -14.26
C ALA A 274 15.62 16.23 -15.32
N ARG A 275 14.84 15.21 -14.87
CA ARG A 275 14.08 14.34 -15.78
C ARG A 275 12.94 15.08 -16.47
N ILE A 276 12.20 15.91 -15.75
CA ILE A 276 11.11 16.73 -16.28
C ILE A 276 11.65 17.71 -17.32
N GLN A 277 12.75 18.39 -17.06
CA GLN A 277 13.38 19.33 -18.00
C GLN A 277 13.86 18.62 -19.26
N ALA A 278 14.51 17.48 -19.12
CA ALA A 278 14.92 16.67 -20.28
C ALA A 278 13.72 16.20 -21.12
N TRP A 279 12.63 15.84 -20.45
CA TRP A 279 11.40 15.43 -21.15
C TRP A 279 10.72 16.60 -21.87
N LEU A 280 10.63 17.78 -21.20
CA LEU A 280 10.07 18.99 -21.81
C LEU A 280 10.89 19.44 -23.04
N ALA A 281 12.23 19.46 -22.94
CA ALA A 281 13.10 19.81 -24.05
C ALA A 281 12.87 18.90 -25.28
N LYS A 282 12.66 17.61 -25.04
CA LYS A 282 12.38 16.65 -26.11
C LYS A 282 11.00 16.86 -26.77
N ASN A 283 9.98 17.24 -25.97
CA ASN A 283 8.61 17.37 -26.47
C ASN A 283 8.26 18.81 -26.93
N SER A 284 9.07 19.81 -26.61
CA SER A 284 8.92 21.18 -27.15
C SER A 284 9.41 21.31 -28.61
N MET A 285 10.12 20.32 -29.11
CA MET A 285 10.58 20.25 -30.51
C MET A 285 9.60 19.51 -31.43
N GLN A 286 8.50 19.02 -30.91
CA GLN A 286 7.41 18.43 -31.67
C GLN A 286 6.18 19.36 -31.69
#